data_c56381534ee14a613c9c317d0f382128
#
_entry.id   c56381534ee14a613c9c317d0f382128
#
_cell.length_a   1.000
_cell.length_b   1.000
_cell.length_c   1.000
_cell.angle_alpha   90.00
_cell.angle_beta   90.00
_cell.angle_gamma   90.00
#
_symmetry.space_group_name_H-M   'P 1'
#
loop_
_entity.id
_entity.type
_entity.pdbx_description
1 polymer ?
#
loop_
_entity_poly.entity_id
_entity_poly.type
_entity_poly.pdbx_seq_one_letter_code
_entity_poly.pdbx_strand_id
1 'polypeptide(L)'
;MKVLMITDNYCLEKVDGVYYHRILDEHIEAYKSLGTITLCVPVLERISINRPIDMTGVEIREINKENTVRTRFINRGENRRIIAEEVKKADIVVGFVPSSVCDTAQKYAEKYGKKFISVVISSAWDILWHHSLKGKVMAFFSHFGTRRTICRSDYAIYVTQRYLQSKYPTKGQATAVSDAVIRNYDEENLKRRISSIKAKSELKQLNLMSIGAVDVRYKGHEEVIKAMPQLLNEGYDINYYLVGAGSDEYLKTVARQNGVETRVHFTGGLPHERIFSLFDTMDIYIQPSRTEGLPRAVVEAMSCAVPVICSNIGGMPELVDEDCIFTSGDVDGLAERIMNLASSRENLLKHAEKNFMRASCFTKENLAAKREDFLKNVVLKNGL
;
A
#
# COMPACT_ATOMS: atom_id res chain seq x y z
N MET A 1 8.74 -18.22 -22.19
CA MET A 1 8.36 -16.84 -22.54
C MET A 1 9.31 -15.88 -21.87
N LYS A 2 9.62 -14.75 -22.50
CA LYS A 2 10.45 -13.66 -21.90
C LYS A 2 9.55 -12.58 -21.38
N VAL A 3 9.61 -12.34 -20.07
CA VAL A 3 8.80 -11.34 -19.36
C VAL A 3 9.68 -10.15 -19.01
N LEU A 4 9.34 -8.96 -19.51
CA LEU A 4 9.98 -7.72 -19.07
C LEU A 4 9.15 -7.11 -17.95
N MET A 5 9.70 -7.03 -16.75
CA MET A 5 9.12 -6.27 -15.64
C MET A 5 9.81 -4.91 -15.56
N ILE A 6 9.05 -3.82 -15.53
CA ILE A 6 9.61 -2.46 -15.55
C ILE A 6 8.94 -1.54 -14.54
N THR A 7 9.76 -0.78 -13.79
CA THR A 7 9.30 0.25 -12.87
C THR A 7 10.43 1.19 -12.45
N ASP A 8 10.11 2.41 -12.04
CA ASP A 8 10.98 3.31 -11.26
C ASP A 8 10.37 3.69 -9.89
N ASN A 9 9.29 2.99 -9.50
CA ASN A 9 8.69 3.10 -8.17
C ASN A 9 9.49 2.34 -7.10
N TYR A 10 10.23 1.32 -7.53
CA TYR A 10 11.09 0.51 -6.69
C TYR A 10 12.54 0.70 -7.12
N CYS A 11 13.46 0.80 -6.17
CA CYS A 11 14.89 0.84 -6.41
C CYS A 11 15.52 -0.37 -5.73
N LEU A 12 16.31 -1.14 -6.48
CA LEU A 12 17.15 -2.16 -5.88
C LEU A 12 18.33 -1.48 -5.16
N GLU A 13 18.60 -1.88 -3.94
CA GLU A 13 19.83 -1.54 -3.24
C GLU A 13 20.84 -2.66 -3.46
N LYS A 14 22.08 -2.31 -3.76
CA LYS A 14 23.13 -3.30 -4.02
C LYS A 14 24.33 -3.05 -3.09
N VAL A 15 24.75 -4.10 -2.39
CA VAL A 15 25.91 -4.11 -1.50
C VAL A 15 26.69 -5.38 -1.76
N ASP A 16 27.97 -5.26 -2.13
CA ASP A 16 28.89 -6.40 -2.38
C ASP A 16 28.29 -7.49 -3.30
N GLY A 17 27.57 -7.06 -4.35
CA GLY A 17 26.95 -7.97 -5.32
C GLY A 17 25.58 -8.56 -4.89
N VAL A 18 25.16 -8.34 -3.66
CA VAL A 18 23.87 -8.79 -3.14
C VAL A 18 22.82 -7.69 -3.33
N TYR A 19 21.61 -8.07 -3.75
CA TYR A 19 20.50 -7.15 -3.93
C TYR A 19 19.57 -7.18 -2.74
N TYR A 20 19.08 -6.01 -2.35
CA TYR A 20 18.23 -5.80 -1.18
C TYR A 20 16.98 -5.04 -1.59
N HIS A 21 15.83 -5.48 -1.11
CA HIS A 21 14.56 -4.77 -1.23
C HIS A 21 13.53 -5.31 -0.24
N ARG A 22 12.52 -4.50 0.06
CA ARG A 22 11.48 -4.88 1.03
C ARG A 22 10.50 -5.93 0.50
N ILE A 23 10.09 -5.83 -0.78
CA ILE A 23 8.95 -6.59 -1.33
C ILE A 23 9.09 -7.00 -2.81
N LEU A 24 10.17 -6.62 -3.48
CA LEU A 24 10.28 -6.80 -4.94
C LEU A 24 10.35 -8.28 -5.34
N ASP A 25 10.91 -9.13 -4.49
CA ASP A 25 10.92 -10.57 -4.68
C ASP A 25 9.51 -11.18 -4.77
N GLU A 26 8.55 -10.68 -3.97
CA GLU A 26 7.15 -11.12 -4.03
C GLU A 26 6.51 -10.76 -5.38
N HIS A 27 6.85 -9.58 -5.91
CA HIS A 27 6.39 -9.18 -7.24
C HIS A 27 7.04 -10.02 -8.33
N ILE A 28 8.33 -10.33 -8.23
CA ILE A 28 9.04 -11.18 -9.20
C ILE A 28 8.45 -12.59 -9.19
N GLU A 29 8.30 -13.20 -8.01
CA GLU A 29 7.76 -14.55 -7.84
C GLU A 29 6.38 -14.70 -8.48
N ALA A 30 5.56 -13.66 -8.39
CA ALA A 30 4.22 -13.63 -8.96
C ALA A 30 4.15 -13.78 -10.48
N TYR A 31 5.26 -13.58 -11.19
CA TYR A 31 5.35 -13.68 -12.66
C TYR A 31 6.34 -14.75 -13.14
N LYS A 32 7.08 -15.43 -12.24
CA LYS A 32 8.02 -16.51 -12.62
C LYS A 32 7.35 -17.65 -13.38
N SER A 33 6.09 -17.93 -13.09
CA SER A 33 5.31 -18.95 -13.81
C SER A 33 5.13 -18.67 -15.30
N LEU A 34 5.29 -17.41 -15.73
CA LEU A 34 5.20 -17.03 -17.13
C LEU A 34 6.50 -17.31 -17.91
N GLY A 35 7.65 -17.39 -17.26
CA GLY A 35 8.94 -17.67 -17.90
C GLY A 35 10.13 -16.92 -17.32
N THR A 36 11.14 -16.64 -18.14
CA THR A 36 12.33 -15.90 -17.72
C THR A 36 12.06 -14.43 -17.57
N ILE A 37 12.54 -13.84 -16.47
CA ILE A 37 12.27 -12.44 -16.11
C ILE A 37 13.49 -11.57 -16.40
N THR A 38 13.29 -10.49 -17.14
CA THR A 38 14.18 -9.34 -17.19
C THR A 38 13.57 -8.21 -16.36
N LEU A 39 14.27 -7.75 -15.35
CA LEU A 39 13.84 -6.68 -14.45
C LEU A 39 14.52 -5.35 -14.79
N CYS A 40 13.75 -4.37 -15.22
CA CYS A 40 14.23 -3.05 -15.62
C CYS A 40 13.89 -2.04 -14.51
N VAL A 41 14.88 -1.71 -13.64
CA VAL A 41 14.68 -0.90 -12.42
C VAL A 41 15.92 -0.04 -12.14
N PRO A 42 15.77 1.03 -11.33
CA PRO A 42 16.91 1.73 -10.75
C PRO A 42 17.67 0.83 -9.77
N VAL A 43 18.99 0.89 -9.80
CA VAL A 43 19.88 0.23 -8.84
C VAL A 43 20.70 1.28 -8.11
N LEU A 44 20.72 1.23 -6.78
CA LEU A 44 21.42 2.16 -5.91
C LEU A 44 22.51 1.42 -5.14
N GLU A 45 23.75 1.79 -5.32
CA GLU A 45 24.88 1.27 -4.54
C GLU A 45 24.94 2.03 -3.20
N ARG A 46 24.35 1.45 -2.16
CA ARG A 46 24.34 2.02 -0.81
C ARG A 46 24.08 0.96 0.25
N ILE A 47 24.46 1.23 1.50
CA ILE A 47 24.11 0.39 2.64
C ILE A 47 22.58 0.25 2.72
N SER A 48 22.11 -1.00 2.82
CA SER A 48 20.69 -1.31 2.90
C SER A 48 20.30 -1.69 4.33
N ILE A 49 19.12 -1.21 4.75
CA ILE A 49 18.41 -1.66 5.93
C ILE A 49 17.32 -2.70 5.58
N ASN A 50 17.17 -2.99 4.28
CA ASN A 50 16.20 -3.96 3.78
C ASN A 50 16.77 -5.39 3.90
N ARG A 51 15.94 -6.39 3.67
CA ARG A 51 16.37 -7.79 3.59
C ARG A 51 17.00 -8.11 2.22
N PRO A 52 17.95 -9.06 2.17
CA PRO A 52 18.44 -9.57 0.90
C PRO A 52 17.30 -10.29 0.15
N ILE A 53 17.35 -10.21 -1.19
CA ILE A 53 16.38 -10.87 -2.06
C ILE A 53 17.08 -11.82 -3.03
N ASP A 54 16.43 -12.95 -3.32
CA ASP A 54 16.91 -13.91 -4.30
C ASP A 54 16.58 -13.45 -5.72
N MET A 55 17.63 -13.18 -6.49
CA MET A 55 17.56 -12.77 -7.90
C MET A 55 17.96 -13.90 -8.85
N THR A 56 17.98 -15.14 -8.39
CA THR A 56 18.32 -16.31 -9.23
C THR A 56 17.35 -16.42 -10.41
N GLY A 57 17.91 -16.47 -11.62
CA GLY A 57 17.13 -16.55 -12.86
C GLY A 57 16.50 -15.24 -13.31
N VAL A 58 16.85 -14.10 -12.68
CA VAL A 58 16.37 -12.77 -13.05
C VAL A 58 17.51 -11.97 -13.68
N GLU A 59 17.33 -11.50 -14.90
CA GLU A 59 18.26 -10.59 -15.56
C GLU A 59 17.91 -9.14 -15.16
N ILE A 60 18.92 -8.38 -14.70
CA ILE A 60 18.72 -7.00 -14.29
C ILE A 60 19.20 -6.06 -15.39
N ARG A 61 18.35 -5.09 -15.73
CA ARG A 61 18.68 -3.95 -16.59
C ARG A 61 18.49 -2.66 -15.81
N GLU A 62 19.60 -1.99 -15.55
CA GLU A 62 19.63 -0.74 -14.80
C GLU A 62 19.08 0.42 -15.63
N ILE A 63 18.18 1.19 -15.04
CA ILE A 63 17.65 2.46 -15.58
C ILE A 63 17.65 3.51 -14.47
N ASN A 64 17.58 4.78 -14.83
CA ASN A 64 17.46 5.90 -13.88
C ASN A 64 18.54 5.86 -12.77
N LYS A 65 19.81 5.75 -13.12
CA LYS A 65 20.92 5.83 -12.16
C LYS A 65 20.68 6.92 -11.12
N GLU A 66 20.94 6.63 -9.83
CA GLU A 66 20.68 7.48 -8.68
C GLU A 66 19.20 7.84 -8.44
N ASN A 67 18.29 7.52 -9.34
CA ASN A 67 16.84 7.72 -9.27
C ASN A 67 16.38 9.10 -8.75
N THR A 68 17.14 10.15 -9.06
CA THR A 68 16.78 11.54 -8.74
C THR A 68 15.98 12.18 -9.89
N VAL A 69 15.23 13.24 -9.61
CA VAL A 69 14.49 13.99 -10.66
C VAL A 69 15.47 14.49 -11.73
N ARG A 70 16.66 14.95 -11.32
CA ARG A 70 17.71 15.46 -12.24
C ARG A 70 18.23 14.33 -13.14
N THR A 71 18.58 13.16 -12.60
CA THR A 71 19.12 12.03 -13.36
C THR A 71 18.07 11.42 -14.28
N ARG A 72 16.80 11.40 -13.91
CA ARG A 72 15.69 11.00 -14.80
C ARG A 72 15.61 11.86 -16.06
N PHE A 73 15.91 13.16 -15.95
CA PHE A 73 15.97 14.06 -17.12
C PHE A 73 17.24 13.85 -17.96
N ILE A 74 18.41 13.79 -17.33
CA ILE A 74 19.71 13.66 -18.00
C ILE A 74 19.79 12.31 -18.74
N ASN A 75 19.39 11.22 -18.10
CA ASN A 75 19.49 9.86 -18.65
C ASN A 75 18.31 9.47 -19.54
N ARG A 76 17.42 10.41 -19.86
CA ARG A 76 16.18 10.13 -20.61
C ARG A 76 16.43 9.47 -21.96
N GLY A 77 17.47 9.86 -22.67
CA GLY A 77 17.84 9.28 -23.98
C GLY A 77 18.32 7.84 -23.85
N GLU A 78 19.22 7.57 -22.90
CA GLU A 78 19.76 6.26 -22.61
C GLU A 78 18.69 5.31 -22.10
N ASN A 79 17.88 5.75 -21.13
CA ASN A 79 16.75 4.97 -20.62
C ASN A 79 15.78 4.57 -21.72
N ARG A 80 15.46 5.48 -22.65
CA ARG A 80 14.59 5.18 -23.79
C ARG A 80 15.18 4.11 -24.69
N ARG A 81 16.48 4.14 -24.94
CA ARG A 81 17.18 3.14 -25.75
C ARG A 81 17.12 1.77 -25.06
N ILE A 82 17.50 1.70 -23.78
CA ILE A 82 17.44 0.46 -22.99
C ILE A 82 16.01 -0.12 -23.00
N ILE A 83 15.03 0.71 -22.68
CA ILE A 83 13.60 0.28 -22.65
C ILE A 83 13.15 -0.24 -24.03
N ALA A 84 13.51 0.45 -25.12
CA ALA A 84 13.15 0.03 -26.46
C ALA A 84 13.77 -1.32 -26.84
N GLU A 85 15.02 -1.53 -26.49
CA GLU A 85 15.74 -2.80 -26.74
C GLU A 85 15.13 -3.96 -25.95
N GLU A 86 14.85 -3.76 -24.66
CA GLU A 86 14.28 -4.81 -23.80
C GLU A 86 12.81 -5.13 -24.15
N VAL A 87 12.01 -4.11 -24.45
CA VAL A 87 10.62 -4.33 -24.94
C VAL A 87 10.62 -5.13 -26.26
N LYS A 88 11.55 -4.86 -27.16
CA LYS A 88 11.65 -5.58 -28.44
C LYS A 88 11.95 -7.08 -28.24
N LYS A 89 12.78 -7.43 -27.23
CA LYS A 89 13.16 -8.81 -26.89
C LYS A 89 12.10 -9.57 -26.11
N ALA A 90 11.24 -8.84 -25.38
CA ALA A 90 10.19 -9.44 -24.54
C ALA A 90 9.04 -10.01 -25.36
N ASP A 91 8.37 -11.05 -24.84
CA ASP A 91 7.11 -11.55 -25.34
C ASP A 91 5.96 -10.77 -24.69
N ILE A 92 6.09 -10.43 -23.41
CA ILE A 92 5.12 -9.65 -22.64
C ILE A 92 5.83 -8.63 -21.73
N VAL A 93 5.20 -7.47 -21.54
CA VAL A 93 5.72 -6.39 -20.70
C VAL A 93 4.78 -6.16 -19.52
N VAL A 94 5.32 -6.15 -18.30
CA VAL A 94 4.62 -5.87 -17.03
C VAL A 94 5.13 -4.56 -16.47
N GLY A 95 4.31 -3.52 -16.43
CA GLY A 95 4.66 -2.20 -15.94
C GLY A 95 3.93 -1.83 -14.66
N PHE A 96 4.68 -1.43 -13.60
CA PHE A 96 4.08 -0.97 -12.35
C PHE A 96 3.82 0.54 -12.40
N VAL A 97 2.57 0.92 -12.47
CA VAL A 97 2.13 2.30 -12.65
C VAL A 97 1.51 2.89 -11.37
N PRO A 98 1.68 4.21 -11.15
CA PRO A 98 2.16 5.26 -12.04
C PRO A 98 3.68 5.29 -12.16
N SER A 99 4.21 5.42 -13.38
CA SER A 99 5.66 5.48 -13.63
C SER A 99 5.95 6.00 -15.03
N SER A 100 6.88 6.95 -15.17
CA SER A 100 7.24 7.53 -16.46
C SER A 100 7.99 6.55 -17.38
N VAL A 101 8.68 5.59 -16.80
CA VAL A 101 9.35 4.53 -17.58
C VAL A 101 8.33 3.54 -18.13
N CYS A 102 7.26 3.28 -17.39
CA CYS A 102 6.14 2.46 -17.86
C CYS A 102 5.39 3.13 -19.00
N ASP A 103 5.18 4.46 -18.96
CA ASP A 103 4.61 5.23 -20.07
C ASP A 103 5.45 5.08 -21.35
N THR A 104 6.76 5.03 -21.19
CA THR A 104 7.69 4.83 -22.30
C THR A 104 7.66 3.38 -22.81
N ALA A 105 7.66 2.41 -21.90
CA ALA A 105 7.60 0.99 -22.24
C ALA A 105 6.30 0.62 -22.96
N GLN A 106 5.16 1.16 -22.52
CA GLN A 106 3.85 0.94 -23.16
C GLN A 106 3.84 1.44 -24.61
N LYS A 107 4.43 2.62 -24.88
CA LYS A 107 4.55 3.14 -26.27
C LYS A 107 5.40 2.24 -27.16
N TYR A 108 6.48 1.66 -26.62
CA TYR A 108 7.31 0.71 -27.37
C TYR A 108 6.63 -0.66 -27.50
N ALA A 109 5.88 -1.10 -26.48
CA ALA A 109 5.07 -2.31 -26.59
C ALA A 109 4.04 -2.19 -27.74
N GLU A 110 3.30 -1.10 -27.79
CA GLU A 110 2.38 -0.78 -28.89
C GLU A 110 3.12 -0.74 -30.26
N LYS A 111 4.27 -0.08 -30.33
CA LYS A 111 5.07 0.02 -31.54
C LYS A 111 5.58 -1.33 -32.07
N TYR A 112 5.93 -2.25 -31.17
CA TYR A 112 6.50 -3.55 -31.53
C TYR A 112 5.48 -4.70 -31.45
N GLY A 113 4.20 -4.38 -31.25
CA GLY A 113 3.12 -5.38 -31.18
C GLY A 113 3.22 -6.30 -29.96
N LYS A 114 3.81 -5.82 -28.86
CA LYS A 114 3.98 -6.58 -27.61
C LYS A 114 2.81 -6.34 -26.67
N LYS A 115 2.40 -7.37 -25.95
CA LYS A 115 1.35 -7.25 -24.92
C LYS A 115 1.85 -6.52 -23.70
N PHE A 116 1.02 -5.62 -23.13
CA PHE A 116 1.34 -4.82 -21.97
C PHE A 116 0.33 -5.05 -20.86
N ILE A 117 0.84 -5.42 -19.67
CA ILE A 117 0.07 -5.51 -18.42
C ILE A 117 0.42 -4.31 -17.55
N SER A 118 -0.54 -3.45 -17.27
CA SER A 118 -0.40 -2.40 -16.25
C SER A 118 -0.75 -2.95 -14.87
N VAL A 119 0.21 -2.94 -13.94
CA VAL A 119 -0.04 -3.18 -12.51
C VAL A 119 -0.24 -1.83 -11.83
N VAL A 120 -1.47 -1.52 -11.47
CA VAL A 120 -1.88 -0.20 -10.96
C VAL A 120 -1.84 -0.23 -9.44
N ILE A 121 -0.75 0.32 -8.87
CA ILE A 121 -0.46 0.23 -7.42
C ILE A 121 -0.94 1.43 -6.60
N SER A 122 -1.14 2.58 -7.25
CA SER A 122 -1.53 3.82 -6.56
C SER A 122 -2.05 4.88 -7.53
N SER A 123 -2.51 6.00 -6.99
CA SER A 123 -2.93 7.16 -7.77
C SER A 123 -1.79 8.17 -7.90
N ALA A 124 -1.37 8.44 -9.14
CA ALA A 124 -0.37 9.48 -9.44
C ALA A 124 -0.80 10.86 -8.95
N TRP A 125 -2.08 11.17 -9.04
CA TRP A 125 -2.66 12.40 -8.56
C TRP A 125 -2.48 12.57 -7.06
N ASP A 126 -2.91 11.60 -6.27
CA ASP A 126 -2.96 11.72 -4.82
C ASP A 126 -1.56 11.80 -4.20
N ILE A 127 -0.60 11.03 -4.73
CA ILE A 127 0.80 11.06 -4.28
C ILE A 127 1.40 12.46 -4.49
N LEU A 128 1.26 13.03 -5.68
CA LEU A 128 1.92 14.29 -6.03
C LEU A 128 1.19 15.51 -5.46
N TRP A 129 -0.12 15.46 -5.36
CA TRP A 129 -0.96 16.56 -4.87
C TRP A 129 -0.65 16.95 -3.44
N HIS A 130 -0.38 15.97 -2.59
CA HIS A 130 -0.09 16.17 -1.16
C HIS A 130 1.40 16.41 -0.86
N HIS A 131 2.29 16.35 -1.85
CA HIS A 131 3.72 16.44 -1.64
C HIS A 131 4.22 17.89 -1.56
N SER A 132 3.86 18.76 -2.53
CA SER A 132 4.32 20.15 -2.62
C SER A 132 3.53 20.98 -3.65
N LEU A 133 3.70 22.31 -3.65
CA LEU A 133 3.10 23.17 -4.68
C LEU A 133 3.54 22.79 -6.11
N LYS A 134 4.82 22.46 -6.31
CA LYS A 134 5.34 21.94 -7.59
C LYS A 134 4.74 20.56 -7.89
N GLY A 135 4.51 19.76 -6.87
CA GLY A 135 3.84 18.46 -6.97
C GLY A 135 2.44 18.57 -7.54
N LYS A 136 1.66 19.59 -7.18
CA LYS A 136 0.30 19.81 -7.70
C LYS A 136 0.28 20.01 -9.22
N VAL A 137 1.23 20.76 -9.78
CA VAL A 137 1.36 20.92 -11.25
C VAL A 137 1.78 19.60 -11.90
N MET A 138 2.74 18.89 -11.30
CA MET A 138 3.20 17.59 -11.80
C MET A 138 2.12 16.52 -11.70
N ALA A 139 1.23 16.60 -10.70
CA ALA A 139 0.11 15.68 -10.52
C ALA A 139 -0.78 15.62 -11.76
N PHE A 140 -1.05 16.77 -12.37
CA PHE A 140 -1.87 16.86 -13.57
C PHE A 140 -1.26 16.06 -14.73
N PHE A 141 -0.01 16.33 -15.06
CA PHE A 141 0.68 15.65 -16.16
C PHE A 141 0.86 14.15 -15.89
N SER A 142 1.22 13.79 -14.67
CA SER A 142 1.40 12.40 -14.27
C SER A 142 0.07 11.63 -14.29
N HIS A 143 -1.03 12.25 -13.85
CA HIS A 143 -2.36 11.67 -13.92
C HIS A 143 -2.77 11.32 -15.36
N PHE A 144 -2.64 12.28 -16.28
CA PHE A 144 -3.00 12.04 -17.68
C PHE A 144 -2.07 11.03 -18.36
N GLY A 145 -0.77 11.07 -18.07
CA GLY A 145 0.19 10.07 -18.52
C GLY A 145 -0.22 8.67 -18.07
N THR A 146 -0.42 8.48 -16.79
CA THR A 146 -0.84 7.20 -16.18
C THR A 146 -2.18 6.72 -16.75
N ARG A 147 -3.18 7.61 -16.85
CA ARG A 147 -4.47 7.27 -17.43
C ARG A 147 -4.35 6.80 -18.88
N ARG A 148 -3.52 7.48 -19.67
CA ARG A 148 -3.28 7.10 -21.07
C ARG A 148 -2.60 5.75 -21.17
N THR A 149 -1.60 5.46 -20.35
CA THR A 149 -0.87 4.19 -20.32
C THR A 149 -1.82 3.05 -19.99
N ILE A 150 -2.60 3.17 -18.92
CA ILE A 150 -3.55 2.15 -18.49
C ILE A 150 -4.67 1.95 -19.53
N CYS A 151 -5.21 3.03 -20.09
CA CYS A 151 -6.25 2.95 -21.12
C CYS A 151 -5.80 2.21 -22.39
N ARG A 152 -4.49 2.24 -22.69
CA ARG A 152 -3.89 1.58 -23.86
C ARG A 152 -3.31 0.21 -23.58
N SER A 153 -3.28 -0.21 -22.32
CA SER A 153 -2.78 -1.52 -21.92
C SER A 153 -3.76 -2.61 -22.34
N ASP A 154 -3.23 -3.73 -22.85
CA ASP A 154 -4.04 -4.89 -23.19
C ASP A 154 -4.69 -5.50 -21.95
N TYR A 155 -3.98 -5.41 -20.81
CA TYR A 155 -4.39 -5.99 -19.53
C TYR A 155 -4.07 -5.03 -18.39
N ALA A 156 -4.89 -5.08 -17.31
CA ALA A 156 -4.64 -4.30 -16.10
C ALA A 156 -4.91 -5.11 -14.83
N ILE A 157 -3.99 -5.03 -13.87
CA ILE A 157 -4.13 -5.58 -12.52
C ILE A 157 -4.15 -4.42 -11.56
N TYR A 158 -5.27 -4.21 -10.85
CA TYR A 158 -5.40 -3.13 -9.87
C TYR A 158 -5.27 -3.68 -8.46
N VAL A 159 -4.61 -2.94 -7.57
CA VAL A 159 -4.53 -3.33 -6.15
C VAL A 159 -5.83 -3.08 -5.38
N THR A 160 -6.77 -2.31 -5.93
CA THR A 160 -8.11 -2.03 -5.37
C THR A 160 -9.19 -2.73 -6.18
N GLN A 161 -10.40 -2.86 -5.62
CA GLN A 161 -11.54 -3.47 -6.33
C GLN A 161 -12.28 -2.46 -7.21
N ARG A 162 -12.34 -1.19 -6.83
CA ARG A 162 -13.15 -0.14 -7.49
C ARG A 162 -12.42 1.19 -7.63
N TYR A 163 -11.70 1.63 -6.59
CA TYR A 163 -11.15 2.98 -6.52
C TYR A 163 -10.21 3.31 -7.69
N LEU A 164 -9.15 2.53 -7.90
CA LEU A 164 -8.20 2.80 -8.98
C LEU A 164 -8.81 2.55 -10.36
N GLN A 165 -9.71 1.58 -10.49
CA GLN A 165 -10.43 1.31 -11.74
C GLN A 165 -11.31 2.49 -12.17
N SER A 166 -12.01 3.12 -11.24
CA SER A 166 -12.83 4.31 -11.55
C SER A 166 -11.97 5.51 -11.96
N LYS A 167 -10.80 5.65 -11.35
CA LYS A 167 -9.87 6.78 -11.60
C LYS A 167 -9.04 6.57 -12.87
N TYR A 168 -8.66 5.34 -13.15
CA TYR A 168 -7.80 4.94 -14.27
C TYR A 168 -8.40 3.75 -15.05
N PRO A 169 -9.50 3.94 -15.77
CA PRO A 169 -10.14 2.84 -16.51
C PRO A 169 -9.23 2.34 -17.62
N THR A 170 -9.23 1.01 -17.84
CA THR A 170 -8.62 0.36 -19.00
C THR A 170 -9.67 0.05 -20.06
N LYS A 171 -9.22 -0.06 -21.32
CA LYS A 171 -10.01 -0.66 -22.42
C LYS A 171 -9.74 -2.16 -22.56
N GLY A 172 -8.67 -2.63 -21.94
CA GLY A 172 -8.27 -4.03 -21.91
C GLY A 172 -9.03 -4.83 -20.86
N GLN A 173 -8.61 -6.08 -20.69
CA GLN A 173 -9.15 -6.94 -19.64
C GLN A 173 -8.52 -6.57 -18.29
N ALA A 174 -9.30 -6.59 -17.23
CA ALA A 174 -8.83 -6.20 -15.92
C ALA A 174 -9.20 -7.19 -14.82
N THR A 175 -8.36 -7.23 -13.79
CA THR A 175 -8.63 -7.90 -12.53
C THR A 175 -8.18 -7.03 -11.36
N ALA A 176 -8.63 -7.38 -10.16
CA ALA A 176 -8.20 -6.74 -8.93
C ALA A 176 -7.42 -7.75 -8.07
N VAL A 177 -6.13 -7.52 -7.89
CA VAL A 177 -5.26 -8.33 -7.04
C VAL A 177 -4.41 -7.39 -6.18
N SER A 178 -4.65 -7.39 -4.88
CA SER A 178 -3.94 -6.54 -3.93
C SER A 178 -2.45 -6.90 -3.84
N ASP A 179 -1.63 -5.91 -3.50
CA ASP A 179 -0.24 -6.06 -3.08
C ASP A 179 -0.08 -6.10 -1.55
N ALA A 180 -1.18 -5.94 -0.81
CA ALA A 180 -1.24 -6.16 0.63
C ALA A 180 -1.42 -7.65 0.91
N VAL A 181 -0.31 -8.37 1.09
CA VAL A 181 -0.30 -9.83 1.30
C VAL A 181 -0.22 -10.15 2.77
N ILE A 182 -1.15 -10.97 3.26
CA ILE A 182 -1.09 -11.57 4.60
C ILE A 182 -0.31 -12.88 4.51
N ARG A 183 0.72 -13.03 5.35
CA ARG A 183 1.51 -14.26 5.44
C ARG A 183 0.99 -15.24 6.50
N ASN A 184 0.44 -14.71 7.58
CA ASN A 184 -0.07 -15.48 8.72
C ASN A 184 -1.54 -15.14 8.94
N TYR A 185 -2.41 -15.92 8.32
CA TYR A 185 -3.85 -15.87 8.57
C TYR A 185 -4.20 -17.07 9.48
N ASP A 186 -4.47 -16.77 10.76
CA ASP A 186 -4.64 -17.80 11.79
C ASP A 186 -5.93 -17.52 12.58
N GLU A 187 -6.82 -18.51 12.65
CA GLU A 187 -8.07 -18.44 13.40
C GLU A 187 -7.86 -18.21 14.91
N GLU A 188 -6.70 -18.57 15.44
CA GLU A 188 -6.37 -18.29 16.84
C GLU A 188 -6.30 -16.78 17.12
N ASN A 189 -5.97 -15.94 16.12
CA ASN A 189 -6.05 -14.50 16.25
C ASN A 189 -7.48 -14.04 16.53
N LEU A 190 -8.45 -14.59 15.80
CA LEU A 190 -9.86 -14.29 16.02
C LEU A 190 -10.34 -14.76 17.39
N LYS A 191 -10.00 -15.98 17.80
CA LYS A 191 -10.40 -16.54 19.11
C LYS A 191 -9.83 -15.70 20.25
N ARG A 192 -8.54 -15.31 20.19
CA ARG A 192 -7.89 -14.43 21.17
C ARG A 192 -8.59 -13.08 21.24
N ARG A 193 -8.89 -12.48 20.09
CA ARG A 193 -9.59 -11.19 20.01
C ARG A 193 -10.98 -11.24 20.64
N ILE A 194 -11.78 -12.24 20.29
CA ILE A 194 -13.10 -12.47 20.85
C ILE A 194 -13.02 -12.61 22.37
N SER A 195 -12.08 -13.40 22.87
CA SER A 195 -11.86 -13.62 24.30
C SER A 195 -11.46 -12.31 25.01
N SER A 196 -10.56 -11.53 24.42
CA SER A 196 -10.11 -10.23 24.95
C SER A 196 -11.29 -9.24 25.02
N ILE A 197 -12.09 -9.11 23.97
CA ILE A 197 -13.26 -8.21 23.95
C ILE A 197 -14.31 -8.66 24.99
N LYS A 198 -14.54 -9.96 25.12
CA LYS A 198 -15.49 -10.49 26.12
C LYS A 198 -15.02 -10.28 27.57
N ALA A 199 -13.72 -10.39 27.82
CA ALA A 199 -13.13 -10.21 29.14
C ALA A 199 -12.96 -8.73 29.55
N LYS A 200 -13.08 -7.79 28.61
CA LYS A 200 -12.86 -6.37 28.87
C LYS A 200 -13.94 -5.83 29.83
N SER A 201 -13.53 -5.37 31.02
CA SER A 201 -14.44 -4.83 32.04
C SER A 201 -14.97 -3.43 31.67
N GLU A 202 -14.06 -2.57 31.18
CA GLU A 202 -14.32 -1.17 30.88
C GLU A 202 -14.25 -0.89 29.38
N LEU A 203 -15.42 -0.75 28.72
CA LEU A 203 -15.46 -0.49 27.26
C LEU A 203 -14.93 0.91 26.89
N LYS A 204 -14.98 1.85 27.81
CA LYS A 204 -14.49 3.21 27.62
C LYS A 204 -12.96 3.34 27.75
N GLN A 205 -12.26 2.32 28.22
CA GLN A 205 -10.79 2.28 28.24
C GLN A 205 -10.30 1.70 26.93
N LEU A 206 -9.66 2.51 26.08
CA LEU A 206 -9.30 2.12 24.71
C LEU A 206 -7.83 2.41 24.39
N ASN A 207 -7.18 1.41 23.82
CA ASN A 207 -5.89 1.54 23.17
C ASN A 207 -6.10 1.65 21.66
N LEU A 208 -5.84 2.82 21.10
CA LEU A 208 -5.91 3.11 19.67
C LEU A 208 -4.52 2.96 19.05
N MET A 209 -4.45 2.55 17.79
CA MET A 209 -3.17 2.40 17.08
C MET A 209 -3.25 2.89 15.64
N SER A 210 -2.16 3.50 15.17
CA SER A 210 -1.91 3.75 13.74
C SER A 210 -0.49 3.37 13.35
N ILE A 211 -0.32 2.91 12.11
CA ILE A 211 0.98 2.57 11.54
C ILE A 211 1.27 3.47 10.35
N GLY A 212 2.41 4.15 10.36
CA GLY A 212 2.90 4.99 9.27
C GLY A 212 4.01 5.93 9.71
N ALA A 213 4.79 6.44 8.76
CA ALA A 213 5.85 7.41 9.05
C ALA A 213 5.26 8.63 9.77
N VAL A 214 5.86 9.00 10.92
CA VAL A 214 5.30 10.01 11.84
C VAL A 214 5.62 11.45 11.41
N ASP A 215 6.60 11.64 10.54
CA ASP A 215 6.98 12.93 9.93
C ASP A 215 6.20 13.25 8.65
N VAL A 216 5.34 12.35 8.21
CA VAL A 216 4.60 12.45 6.94
C VAL A 216 3.16 12.91 7.18
N ARG A 217 2.89 14.17 6.87
CA ARG A 217 1.60 14.84 7.14
C ARG A 217 0.38 14.18 6.50
N TYR A 218 0.51 13.59 5.32
CA TYR A 218 -0.63 12.94 4.67
C TYR A 218 -1.04 11.62 5.35
N LYS A 219 -0.29 11.12 6.34
CA LYS A 219 -0.73 9.99 7.17
C LYS A 219 -1.83 10.37 8.16
N GLY A 220 -2.05 11.66 8.42
CA GLY A 220 -3.20 12.16 9.18
C GLY A 220 -3.19 11.87 10.67
N HIS A 221 -2.06 11.42 11.24
CA HIS A 221 -1.95 11.06 12.66
C HIS A 221 -2.41 12.17 13.61
N GLU A 222 -2.26 13.43 13.21
CA GLU A 222 -2.76 14.57 13.96
C GLU A 222 -4.27 14.61 14.13
N GLU A 223 -5.05 13.96 13.23
CA GLU A 223 -6.52 13.93 13.32
C GLU A 223 -6.96 13.10 14.52
N VAL A 224 -6.28 11.97 14.78
CA VAL A 224 -6.55 11.14 15.96
C VAL A 224 -6.19 11.88 17.23
N ILE A 225 -5.02 12.54 17.28
CA ILE A 225 -4.58 13.33 18.44
C ILE A 225 -5.59 14.44 18.77
N LYS A 226 -6.11 15.13 17.75
CA LYS A 226 -7.11 16.20 17.91
C LYS A 226 -8.48 15.69 18.33
N ALA A 227 -8.83 14.44 18.03
CA ALA A 227 -10.09 13.81 18.46
C ALA A 227 -10.05 13.38 19.95
N MET A 228 -8.87 13.16 20.52
CA MET A 228 -8.73 12.66 21.88
C MET A 228 -9.37 13.54 22.95
N PRO A 229 -9.27 14.90 22.95
CA PRO A 229 -9.94 15.72 23.95
C PRO A 229 -11.46 15.53 24.01
N GLN A 230 -12.13 15.42 22.85
CA GLN A 230 -13.56 15.14 22.78
C GLN A 230 -13.88 13.78 23.41
N LEU A 231 -13.13 12.75 23.08
CA LEU A 231 -13.30 11.39 23.64
C LEU A 231 -13.09 11.39 25.18
N LEU A 232 -12.08 12.11 25.67
CA LEU A 232 -11.85 12.25 27.11
C LEU A 232 -13.03 12.96 27.81
N ASN A 233 -13.60 14.01 27.22
CA ASN A 233 -14.75 14.72 27.74
C ASN A 233 -16.02 13.84 27.79
N GLU A 234 -16.14 12.87 26.86
CA GLU A 234 -17.21 11.87 26.86
C GLU A 234 -16.94 10.69 27.81
N GLY A 235 -15.87 10.79 28.62
CA GLY A 235 -15.51 9.84 29.66
C GLY A 235 -14.76 8.60 29.17
N TYR A 236 -14.19 8.65 27.97
CA TYR A 236 -13.28 7.61 27.49
C TYR A 236 -11.89 7.79 28.07
N ASP A 237 -11.22 6.72 28.44
CA ASP A 237 -9.81 6.67 28.81
C ASP A 237 -9.00 6.15 27.63
N ILE A 238 -8.35 7.05 26.90
CA ILE A 238 -7.72 6.76 25.59
C ILE A 238 -6.20 6.81 25.68
N ASN A 239 -5.55 5.78 25.17
CA ASN A 239 -4.14 5.80 24.79
C ASN A 239 -4.01 5.64 23.27
N TYR A 240 -3.10 6.39 22.65
CA TYR A 240 -2.86 6.33 21.21
C TYR A 240 -1.42 5.94 20.91
N TYR A 241 -1.23 4.82 20.23
CA TYR A 241 0.06 4.24 19.87
C TYR A 241 0.38 4.50 18.40
N LEU A 242 1.47 5.20 18.15
CA LEU A 242 1.98 5.54 16.82
C LEU A 242 3.21 4.71 16.50
N VAL A 243 3.07 3.81 15.52
CA VAL A 243 4.15 2.94 15.05
C VAL A 243 4.66 3.45 13.71
N GLY A 244 5.90 3.96 13.70
CA GLY A 244 6.53 4.43 12.47
C GLY A 244 7.81 5.19 12.71
N ALA A 245 8.70 5.16 11.71
CA ALA A 245 9.92 5.93 11.70
C ALA A 245 9.64 7.40 11.34
N GLY A 246 10.60 8.28 11.59
CA GLY A 246 10.53 9.70 11.28
C GLY A 246 10.63 10.57 12.55
N SER A 247 10.69 11.90 12.37
CA SER A 247 10.67 12.85 13.49
C SER A 247 9.25 13.02 14.02
N ASP A 248 9.05 12.80 15.30
CA ASP A 248 7.78 12.91 16.00
C ASP A 248 7.51 14.31 16.60
N GLU A 249 8.43 15.25 16.46
CA GLU A 249 8.39 16.59 17.06
C GLU A 249 7.11 17.37 16.75
N TYR A 250 6.65 17.28 15.50
CA TYR A 250 5.40 17.91 15.13
C TYR A 250 4.20 17.30 15.86
N LEU A 251 4.09 15.99 15.89
CA LEU A 251 2.96 15.30 16.52
C LEU A 251 2.99 15.46 18.04
N LYS A 252 4.16 15.49 18.66
CA LYS A 252 4.35 15.87 20.09
C LYS A 252 3.85 17.28 20.37
N THR A 253 4.13 18.22 19.45
CA THR A 253 3.63 19.58 19.57
C THR A 253 2.10 19.61 19.48
N VAL A 254 1.50 18.87 18.54
CA VAL A 254 0.04 18.75 18.44
C VAL A 254 -0.55 18.11 19.69
N ALA A 255 0.06 17.05 20.23
CA ALA A 255 -0.40 16.39 21.45
C ALA A 255 -0.39 17.34 22.66
N ARG A 256 0.68 18.13 22.81
CA ARG A 256 0.82 19.15 23.86
C ARG A 256 -0.22 20.25 23.75
N GLN A 257 -0.45 20.74 22.54
CA GLN A 257 -1.50 21.76 22.26
C GLN A 257 -2.92 21.29 22.59
N ASN A 258 -3.16 19.99 22.51
CA ASN A 258 -4.45 19.36 22.81
C ASN A 258 -4.51 18.76 24.24
N GLY A 259 -3.48 18.93 25.09
CA GLY A 259 -3.47 18.44 26.45
C GLY A 259 -3.46 16.93 26.63
N VAL A 260 -2.97 16.19 25.61
CA VAL A 260 -2.98 14.72 25.56
C VAL A 260 -1.58 14.12 25.43
N GLU A 261 -0.54 14.88 25.71
CA GLU A 261 0.87 14.49 25.52
C GLU A 261 1.24 13.17 26.22
N THR A 262 0.75 12.96 27.45
CA THR A 262 1.03 11.74 28.24
C THR A 262 0.29 10.49 27.73
N ARG A 263 -0.64 10.65 26.81
CA ARG A 263 -1.49 9.61 26.26
C ARG A 263 -1.14 9.20 24.83
N VAL A 264 -0.16 9.89 24.21
CA VAL A 264 0.33 9.59 22.86
C VAL A 264 1.69 8.93 22.96
N HIS A 265 1.79 7.69 22.49
CA HIS A 265 2.96 6.84 22.61
C HIS A 265 3.63 6.63 21.25
N PHE A 266 4.83 7.17 21.08
CA PHE A 266 5.65 7.01 19.87
C PHE A 266 6.59 5.83 20.04
N THR A 267 6.40 4.76 19.26
CA THR A 267 7.21 3.53 19.38
C THR A 267 8.45 3.54 18.49
N GLY A 268 8.52 4.49 17.53
CA GLY A 268 9.47 4.41 16.42
C GLY A 268 9.10 3.30 15.43
N GLY A 269 10.03 2.98 14.52
CA GLY A 269 9.87 1.85 13.61
C GLY A 269 10.08 0.52 14.35
N LEU A 270 9.12 -0.40 14.21
CA LEU A 270 9.18 -1.72 14.84
C LEU A 270 9.38 -2.83 13.79
N PRO A 271 10.08 -3.93 14.16
CA PRO A 271 10.08 -5.16 13.37
C PRO A 271 8.66 -5.72 13.22
N HIS A 272 8.41 -6.42 12.10
CA HIS A 272 7.08 -6.93 11.74
C HIS A 272 6.44 -7.80 12.84
N GLU A 273 7.22 -8.70 13.46
CA GLU A 273 6.74 -9.57 14.55
C GLU A 273 6.28 -8.77 15.78
N ARG A 274 6.98 -7.66 16.07
CA ARG A 274 6.61 -6.78 17.18
C ARG A 274 5.32 -6.01 16.90
N ILE A 275 5.06 -5.66 15.65
CA ILE A 275 3.79 -5.03 15.23
C ILE A 275 2.62 -5.99 15.47
N PHE A 276 2.76 -7.27 15.11
CA PHE A 276 1.73 -8.28 15.34
C PHE A 276 1.45 -8.49 16.83
N SER A 277 2.51 -8.59 17.66
CA SER A 277 2.33 -8.67 19.11
C SER A 277 1.64 -7.42 19.70
N LEU A 278 1.89 -6.24 19.12
CA LEU A 278 1.26 -5.00 19.56
C LEU A 278 -0.24 -4.98 19.22
N PHE A 279 -0.65 -5.51 18.06
CA PHE A 279 -2.05 -5.62 17.72
C PHE A 279 -2.87 -6.36 18.79
N ASP A 280 -2.32 -7.38 19.46
CA ASP A 280 -3.03 -8.13 20.50
C ASP A 280 -3.49 -7.25 21.67
N THR A 281 -2.80 -6.15 21.95
CA THR A 281 -3.10 -5.21 23.03
C THR A 281 -3.90 -3.98 22.61
N MET A 282 -4.21 -3.84 21.33
CA MET A 282 -4.96 -2.70 20.78
C MET A 282 -6.45 -3.02 20.67
N ASP A 283 -7.28 -2.04 20.92
CA ASP A 283 -8.75 -2.17 20.81
C ASP A 283 -9.24 -1.78 19.43
N ILE A 284 -8.71 -0.70 18.85
CA ILE A 284 -9.10 -0.16 17.55
C ILE A 284 -7.85 0.26 16.77
N TYR A 285 -7.77 -0.17 15.52
CA TYR A 285 -6.80 0.34 14.56
C TYR A 285 -7.41 1.49 13.75
N ILE A 286 -6.69 2.60 13.60
CA ILE A 286 -7.16 3.78 12.87
C ILE A 286 -6.18 4.09 11.73
N GLN A 287 -6.70 4.21 10.50
CA GLN A 287 -5.94 4.68 9.34
C GLN A 287 -6.47 6.05 8.87
N PRO A 288 -5.94 7.16 9.40
CA PRO A 288 -6.48 8.51 9.14
C PRO A 288 -5.86 9.16 7.90
N SER A 289 -5.29 8.39 7.00
CA SER A 289 -4.52 8.90 5.86
C SER A 289 -5.34 9.76 4.90
N ARG A 290 -4.70 10.78 4.33
CA ARG A 290 -5.24 11.66 3.28
C ARG A 290 -4.94 11.18 1.87
N THR A 291 -4.11 10.15 1.75
CA THR A 291 -3.81 9.47 0.48
C THR A 291 -3.35 8.04 0.74
N GLU A 292 -3.97 7.10 0.05
CA GLU A 292 -3.61 5.68 0.04
C GLU A 292 -3.99 5.04 -1.30
N GLY A 293 -3.30 3.95 -1.63
CA GLY A 293 -3.80 2.97 -2.59
C GLY A 293 -4.72 1.99 -1.87
N LEU A 294 -4.15 0.87 -1.43
CA LEU A 294 -4.76 -0.05 -0.47
C LEU A 294 -3.75 -0.27 0.69
N PRO A 295 -4.02 0.23 1.92
CA PRO A 295 -3.04 0.23 2.99
C PRO A 295 -2.81 -1.17 3.57
N ARG A 296 -1.57 -1.67 3.52
CA ARG A 296 -1.18 -2.97 4.08
C ARG A 296 -1.47 -3.08 5.57
N ALA A 297 -1.17 -2.02 6.33
CA ALA A 297 -1.35 -2.01 7.78
C ALA A 297 -2.82 -2.22 8.20
N VAL A 298 -3.78 -1.75 7.40
CA VAL A 298 -5.21 -2.03 7.61
C VAL A 298 -5.48 -3.52 7.44
N VAL A 299 -4.98 -4.13 6.37
CA VAL A 299 -5.17 -5.56 6.09
C VAL A 299 -4.49 -6.43 7.16
N GLU A 300 -3.31 -6.01 7.65
CA GLU A 300 -2.61 -6.65 8.76
C GLU A 300 -3.42 -6.56 10.07
N ALA A 301 -3.95 -5.39 10.42
CA ALA A 301 -4.84 -5.23 11.59
C ALA A 301 -6.09 -6.10 11.48
N MET A 302 -6.71 -6.16 10.30
CA MET A 302 -7.86 -7.02 10.02
C MET A 302 -7.54 -8.50 10.21
N SER A 303 -6.33 -8.96 9.81
CA SER A 303 -5.88 -10.37 9.99
C SER A 303 -5.65 -10.73 11.46
N CYS A 304 -5.46 -9.74 12.33
CA CYS A 304 -5.42 -9.89 13.79
C CYS A 304 -6.81 -9.68 14.43
N ALA A 305 -7.88 -9.65 13.63
CA ALA A 305 -9.25 -9.38 14.06
C ALA A 305 -9.39 -8.07 14.85
N VAL A 306 -8.54 -7.07 14.63
CA VAL A 306 -8.67 -5.76 15.26
C VAL A 306 -9.81 -4.98 14.58
N PRO A 307 -10.76 -4.41 15.32
CA PRO A 307 -11.71 -3.45 14.77
C PRO A 307 -10.98 -2.27 14.12
N VAL A 308 -11.39 -1.86 12.93
CA VAL A 308 -10.67 -0.87 12.11
C VAL A 308 -11.57 0.31 11.76
N ILE A 309 -11.05 1.52 11.90
CA ILE A 309 -11.66 2.76 11.41
C ILE A 309 -10.72 3.37 10.36
N CYS A 310 -11.26 3.78 9.22
CA CYS A 310 -10.51 4.37 8.13
C CYS A 310 -11.09 5.72 7.67
N SER A 311 -10.24 6.58 7.12
CA SER A 311 -10.74 7.71 6.33
C SER A 311 -11.34 7.23 5.00
N ASN A 312 -12.16 8.06 4.38
CA ASN A 312 -12.84 7.78 3.10
C ASN A 312 -11.93 7.89 1.86
N ILE A 313 -10.62 7.66 2.01
CA ILE A 313 -9.62 7.90 0.98
C ILE A 313 -9.13 6.59 0.34
N GLY A 314 -8.88 6.65 -0.97
CA GLY A 314 -8.24 5.53 -1.68
C GLY A 314 -9.11 4.28 -1.71
N GLY A 315 -8.46 3.12 -1.54
CA GLY A 315 -9.14 1.83 -1.43
C GLY A 315 -9.62 1.49 -0.02
N MET A 316 -9.48 2.39 0.98
CA MET A 316 -9.88 2.11 2.36
C MET A 316 -11.38 1.83 2.53
N PRO A 317 -12.30 2.56 1.83
CA PRO A 317 -13.73 2.24 1.88
C PRO A 317 -14.10 0.85 1.32
N GLU A 318 -13.17 0.17 0.68
CA GLU A 318 -13.38 -1.20 0.18
C GLU A 318 -13.07 -2.26 1.25
N LEU A 319 -12.39 -1.87 2.35
CA LEU A 319 -11.89 -2.77 3.39
C LEU A 319 -12.82 -2.91 4.59
N VAL A 320 -13.52 -1.85 4.97
CA VAL A 320 -14.34 -1.81 6.18
C VAL A 320 -15.80 -1.44 5.87
N ASP A 321 -16.69 -1.59 6.85
CA ASP A 321 -18.09 -1.16 6.73
C ASP A 321 -18.19 0.36 6.78
N GLU A 322 -19.26 0.91 6.22
CA GLU A 322 -19.50 2.35 6.11
C GLU A 322 -19.55 3.07 7.48
N ASP A 323 -20.07 2.38 8.51
CA ASP A 323 -20.10 2.85 9.90
C ASP A 323 -18.70 2.97 10.55
N CYS A 324 -17.66 2.40 9.93
CA CYS A 324 -16.26 2.54 10.32
C CYS A 324 -15.47 3.52 9.41
N ILE A 325 -16.16 4.30 8.56
CA ILE A 325 -15.51 5.26 7.65
C ILE A 325 -15.82 6.67 8.13
N PHE A 326 -14.80 7.53 8.17
CA PHE A 326 -14.96 8.97 8.41
C PHE A 326 -14.39 9.79 7.25
N THR A 327 -14.83 11.04 7.12
CA THR A 327 -14.29 11.95 6.09
C THR A 327 -12.89 12.43 6.51
N SER A 328 -11.90 12.27 5.66
CA SER A 328 -10.53 12.73 5.94
C SER A 328 -10.51 14.22 6.30
N GLY A 329 -9.89 14.56 7.44
CA GLY A 329 -9.85 15.90 8.01
C GLY A 329 -11.01 16.22 8.97
N ASP A 330 -12.03 15.37 9.05
CA ASP A 330 -13.17 15.51 9.96
C ASP A 330 -12.85 14.85 11.31
N VAL A 331 -12.35 15.67 12.23
CA VAL A 331 -11.92 15.24 13.57
C VAL A 331 -13.13 14.81 14.43
N ASP A 332 -14.24 15.55 14.32
CA ASP A 332 -15.47 15.25 15.07
C ASP A 332 -16.10 13.95 14.58
N GLY A 333 -16.17 13.77 13.26
CA GLY A 333 -16.63 12.53 12.65
C GLY A 333 -15.77 11.33 13.02
N LEU A 334 -14.45 11.49 13.15
CA LEU A 334 -13.56 10.43 13.64
C LEU A 334 -13.89 10.06 15.09
N ALA A 335 -14.05 11.05 15.97
CA ALA A 335 -14.42 10.82 17.38
C ALA A 335 -15.75 10.08 17.46
N GLU A 336 -16.76 10.49 16.68
CA GLU A 336 -18.05 9.82 16.59
C GLU A 336 -17.92 8.34 16.17
N ARG A 337 -17.12 8.02 15.16
CA ARG A 337 -16.88 6.62 14.72
C ARG A 337 -16.25 5.79 15.82
N ILE A 338 -15.28 6.35 16.57
CA ILE A 338 -14.64 5.66 17.71
C ILE A 338 -15.68 5.38 18.79
N MET A 339 -16.49 6.37 19.18
CA MET A 339 -17.53 6.21 20.18
C MET A 339 -18.58 5.18 19.77
N ASN A 340 -19.07 5.24 18.52
CA ASN A 340 -20.05 4.30 18.00
C ASN A 340 -19.52 2.87 17.99
N LEU A 341 -18.28 2.65 17.55
CA LEU A 341 -17.66 1.33 17.52
C LEU A 341 -17.45 0.77 18.94
N ALA A 342 -17.06 1.61 19.89
CA ALA A 342 -16.83 1.24 21.29
C ALA A 342 -18.12 1.30 22.16
N SER A 343 -19.27 1.66 21.61
CA SER A 343 -20.54 1.83 22.35
C SER A 343 -21.03 0.52 22.99
N SER A 344 -20.71 -0.60 22.38
CA SER A 344 -21.08 -1.92 22.89
C SER A 344 -20.05 -2.99 22.56
N ARG A 345 -20.01 -4.02 23.42
CA ARG A 345 -19.18 -5.22 23.17
C ARG A 345 -19.59 -5.94 21.89
N GLU A 346 -20.89 -5.94 21.58
CA GLU A 346 -21.43 -6.54 20.37
C GLU A 346 -20.90 -5.87 19.10
N ASN A 347 -20.81 -4.53 19.07
CA ASN A 347 -20.24 -3.80 17.95
C ASN A 347 -18.77 -4.15 17.74
N LEU A 348 -17.97 -4.18 18.81
CA LEU A 348 -16.56 -4.56 18.72
C LEU A 348 -16.40 -5.99 18.19
N LEU A 349 -17.18 -6.96 18.68
CA LEU A 349 -17.17 -8.35 18.22
C LEU A 349 -17.55 -8.45 16.75
N LYS A 350 -18.66 -7.81 16.36
CA LYS A 350 -19.15 -7.79 14.97
C LYS A 350 -18.09 -7.32 13.99
N HIS A 351 -17.41 -6.20 14.30
CA HIS A 351 -16.39 -5.65 13.42
C HIS A 351 -15.09 -6.45 13.45
N ALA A 352 -14.72 -7.02 14.59
CA ALA A 352 -13.57 -7.93 14.69
C ALA A 352 -13.75 -9.17 13.79
N GLU A 353 -14.90 -9.84 13.88
CA GLU A 353 -15.23 -11.02 13.06
C GLU A 353 -15.27 -10.68 11.56
N LYS A 354 -16.00 -9.60 11.19
CA LYS A 354 -16.10 -9.17 9.80
C LYS A 354 -14.74 -8.81 9.20
N ASN A 355 -13.91 -8.06 9.93
CA ASN A 355 -12.58 -7.68 9.47
C ASN A 355 -11.71 -8.92 9.26
N PHE A 356 -11.69 -9.85 10.21
CA PHE A 356 -10.97 -11.09 10.09
C PHE A 356 -11.43 -11.90 8.86
N MET A 357 -12.72 -12.09 8.67
CA MET A 357 -13.25 -12.81 7.52
C MET A 357 -12.85 -12.14 6.19
N ARG A 358 -12.92 -10.82 6.09
CA ARG A 358 -12.49 -10.07 4.89
C ARG A 358 -10.99 -10.20 4.64
N ALA A 359 -10.19 -10.26 5.71
CA ALA A 359 -8.75 -10.41 5.61
C ALA A 359 -8.34 -11.71 4.88
N SER A 360 -9.15 -12.76 4.91
CA SER A 360 -8.90 -14.01 4.19
C SER A 360 -8.66 -13.81 2.69
N CYS A 361 -9.33 -12.82 2.07
CA CYS A 361 -9.16 -12.49 0.66
C CYS A 361 -7.74 -12.00 0.31
N PHE A 362 -6.94 -11.64 1.31
CA PHE A 362 -5.60 -11.07 1.18
C PHE A 362 -4.49 -12.07 1.54
N THR A 363 -4.82 -13.34 1.79
CA THR A 363 -3.80 -14.37 1.98
C THR A 363 -2.97 -14.56 0.72
N LYS A 364 -1.73 -14.99 0.91
CA LYS A 364 -0.80 -15.24 -0.21
C LYS A 364 -1.41 -16.19 -1.23
N GLU A 365 -2.05 -17.26 -0.77
CA GLU A 365 -2.68 -18.31 -1.57
C GLU A 365 -3.82 -17.74 -2.41
N ASN A 366 -4.75 -16.99 -1.82
CA ASN A 366 -5.91 -16.44 -2.50
C ASN A 366 -5.51 -15.37 -3.54
N LEU A 367 -4.55 -14.51 -3.21
CA LEU A 367 -4.05 -13.51 -4.16
C LEU A 367 -3.25 -14.15 -5.29
N ALA A 368 -2.44 -15.18 -5.00
CA ALA A 368 -1.69 -15.92 -6.00
C ALA A 368 -2.63 -16.65 -6.96
N ALA A 369 -3.62 -17.39 -6.44
CA ALA A 369 -4.61 -18.10 -7.25
C ALA A 369 -5.36 -17.14 -8.20
N LYS A 370 -5.82 -15.99 -7.68
CA LYS A 370 -6.53 -14.99 -8.49
C LYS A 370 -5.65 -14.39 -9.59
N ARG A 371 -4.37 -14.13 -9.28
CA ARG A 371 -3.41 -13.63 -10.27
C ARG A 371 -3.08 -14.67 -11.31
N GLU A 372 -2.85 -15.91 -10.88
CA GLU A 372 -2.52 -17.02 -11.78
C GLU A 372 -3.64 -17.32 -12.77
N ASP A 373 -4.89 -17.35 -12.30
CA ASP A 373 -6.06 -17.51 -13.18
C ASP A 373 -6.13 -16.41 -14.25
N PHE A 374 -5.92 -15.15 -13.84
CA PHE A 374 -5.88 -14.05 -14.79
C PHE A 374 -4.72 -14.18 -15.79
N LEU A 375 -3.52 -14.52 -15.33
CA LEU A 375 -2.33 -14.66 -16.20
C LEU A 375 -2.45 -15.87 -17.15
N LYS A 376 -3.04 -16.99 -16.72
CA LYS A 376 -3.38 -18.13 -17.60
C LYS A 376 -4.29 -17.68 -18.75
N ASN A 377 -5.31 -16.89 -18.45
CA ASN A 377 -6.20 -16.33 -19.47
C ASN A 377 -5.46 -15.39 -20.44
N VAL A 378 -4.47 -14.60 -19.95
CA VAL A 378 -3.61 -13.76 -20.79
C VAL A 378 -2.80 -14.61 -21.77
N VAL A 379 -2.14 -15.65 -21.26
CA VAL A 379 -1.31 -16.56 -22.09
C VAL A 379 -2.15 -17.28 -23.14
N LEU A 380 -3.25 -17.92 -22.73
CA LEU A 380 -4.13 -18.68 -23.64
C LEU A 380 -4.69 -17.82 -24.77
N LYS A 381 -5.13 -16.58 -24.49
CA LYS A 381 -5.71 -15.68 -25.50
C LYS A 381 -4.72 -15.14 -26.51
N ASN A 382 -3.43 -15.13 -26.18
CA ASN A 382 -2.41 -14.58 -27.06
C ASN A 382 -1.53 -15.65 -27.72
N GLY A 383 -1.75 -16.94 -27.43
CA GLY A 383 -0.94 -18.04 -27.95
C GLY A 383 0.52 -17.96 -27.51
N LEU A 384 0.78 -17.42 -26.32
CA LEU A 384 2.11 -17.19 -25.74
C LEU A 384 2.63 -18.45 -25.01
#